data_9df6b7ea7e07923c67c4dcac8b6ed822
#
_entry.id   9df6b7ea7e07923c67c4dcac8b6ed822
#
_cell.length_a   1.000
_cell.length_b   1.000
_cell.length_c   1.000
_cell.angle_alpha   90.00
_cell.angle_beta   90.00
_cell.angle_gamma   90.00
#
_symmetry.space_group_name_H-M   'P 1'
#
loop_
_entity.id
_entity.type
_entity.pdbx_description
1 polymer ?
#
loop_
_entity_poly.entity_id
_entity_poly.type
_entity_poly.pdbx_seq_one_letter_code
_entity_poly.pdbx_strand_id
1 'polypeptide(L)'
;MAAPTATRQEEGAALALDDQPGHLIRRAHQIAVSVFRSTMGGDITPVQYAILKCLQARPGIDQVTLAQEVALDTSSAALTAVRLETKGWIARQLAPKRQRCLFLTAQGSDMLQQIDLRMHAMQKTLLDEFSPHDQREFLRLLRHFTSTKNAMSRAPYRPQARAQERA
;
A
#
# COMPACT_ATOMS: atom_id res chain seq x y z
N MET A 1 1.77 -7.14 62.24
CA MET A 1 1.54 -6.15 61.17
C MET A 1 1.82 -6.82 59.82
N ALA A 2 0.76 -7.19 59.13
CA ALA A 2 0.85 -7.85 57.84
C ALA A 2 0.85 -6.78 56.74
N ALA A 3 1.83 -6.84 55.83
CA ALA A 3 1.87 -5.99 54.65
C ALA A 3 0.76 -6.41 53.68
N PRO A 4 0.10 -5.50 52.98
CA PRO A 4 -0.90 -5.80 51.98
C PRO A 4 -0.24 -6.34 50.72
N THR A 5 -0.58 -7.53 50.33
CA THR A 5 -0.30 -8.11 49.00
C THR A 5 -1.22 -7.40 48.01
N ALA A 6 -0.71 -6.40 47.35
CA ALA A 6 -1.41 -5.73 46.24
C ALA A 6 -0.87 -6.22 44.90
N THR A 7 -1.79 -6.55 44.03
CA THR A 7 -1.71 -6.47 42.59
C THR A 7 -1.04 -7.60 41.83
N ARG A 8 -1.80 -8.68 41.67
CA ARG A 8 -1.58 -9.67 40.61
C ARG A 8 -2.93 -10.13 40.03
N GLN A 9 -3.70 -9.20 39.48
CA GLN A 9 -5.02 -9.51 38.88
C GLN A 9 -5.36 -8.65 37.62
N GLU A 10 -4.39 -8.18 36.85
CA GLU A 10 -4.69 -7.52 35.56
C GLU A 10 -4.18 -8.26 34.31
N GLU A 11 -3.63 -9.44 34.44
CA GLU A 11 -3.06 -10.21 33.31
C GLU A 11 -4.02 -11.26 32.73
N GLY A 12 -5.31 -11.01 32.63
CA GLY A 12 -6.22 -12.04 32.11
C GLY A 12 -7.55 -11.56 31.55
N ALA A 13 -7.84 -10.28 31.56
CA ALA A 13 -9.05 -9.78 30.91
C ALA A 13 -8.90 -9.87 29.39
N ALA A 14 -9.76 -10.66 28.73
CA ALA A 14 -9.80 -10.71 27.27
C ALA A 14 -10.05 -9.29 26.75
N LEU A 15 -9.13 -8.78 25.93
CA LEU A 15 -9.29 -7.44 25.28
C LEU A 15 -10.57 -7.43 24.46
N ALA A 16 -11.37 -6.38 24.61
CA ALA A 16 -12.51 -6.17 23.76
C ALA A 16 -12.06 -6.14 22.29
N LEU A 17 -12.91 -6.57 21.38
CA LEU A 17 -12.54 -6.68 19.97
C LEU A 17 -12.10 -5.32 19.38
N ASP A 18 -12.77 -4.24 19.81
CA ASP A 18 -12.47 -2.87 19.36
C ASP A 18 -11.17 -2.30 19.96
N ASP A 19 -10.59 -2.94 20.96
CA ASP A 19 -9.28 -2.57 21.53
C ASP A 19 -8.12 -3.39 20.91
N GLN A 20 -8.43 -4.31 20.01
CA GLN A 20 -7.42 -5.15 19.36
C GLN A 20 -6.85 -4.46 18.12
N PRO A 21 -5.53 -4.14 18.09
CA PRO A 21 -4.92 -3.45 16.94
C PRO A 21 -5.12 -4.18 15.61
N GLY A 22 -5.05 -5.51 15.60
CA GLY A 22 -5.27 -6.30 14.38
C GLY A 22 -6.68 -6.15 13.82
N HIS A 23 -7.70 -6.07 14.68
CA HIS A 23 -9.09 -5.83 14.28
C HIS A 23 -9.26 -4.41 13.70
N LEU A 24 -8.71 -3.40 14.37
CA LEU A 24 -8.76 -2.01 13.91
C LEU A 24 -8.06 -1.82 12.56
N ILE A 25 -6.88 -2.44 12.37
CA ILE A 25 -6.17 -2.40 11.09
C ILE A 25 -7.01 -3.05 9.98
N ARG A 26 -7.63 -4.19 10.23
CA ARG A 26 -8.51 -4.85 9.26
C ARG A 26 -9.70 -3.96 8.88
N ARG A 27 -10.35 -3.33 9.86
CA ARG A 27 -11.47 -2.39 9.62
C ARG A 27 -11.00 -1.16 8.83
N ALA A 28 -9.88 -0.56 9.22
CA ALA A 28 -9.29 0.58 8.53
C ALA A 28 -8.97 0.25 7.06
N HIS A 29 -8.41 -0.95 6.81
CA HIS A 29 -8.18 -1.42 5.45
C HIS A 29 -9.48 -1.54 4.63
N GLN A 30 -10.55 -2.11 5.20
CA GLN A 30 -11.85 -2.22 4.53
C GLN A 30 -12.43 -0.83 4.18
N ILE A 31 -12.35 0.12 5.11
CA ILE A 31 -12.78 1.51 4.90
C ILE A 31 -11.97 2.15 3.78
N ALA A 32 -10.65 2.07 3.83
CA ALA A 32 -9.76 2.65 2.82
C ALA A 32 -10.03 2.09 1.41
N VAL A 33 -10.24 0.78 1.29
CA VAL A 33 -10.59 0.14 0.01
C VAL A 33 -11.97 0.59 -0.48
N SER A 34 -12.96 0.73 0.42
CA SER A 34 -14.30 1.19 0.06
C SER A 34 -14.29 2.64 -0.45
N VAL A 35 -13.61 3.54 0.26
CA VAL A 35 -13.44 4.94 -0.15
C VAL A 35 -12.68 5.04 -1.47
N PHE A 36 -11.63 4.25 -1.65
CA PHE A 36 -10.91 4.19 -2.92
C PHE A 36 -11.85 3.81 -4.07
N ARG A 37 -12.63 2.75 -3.91
CA ARG A 37 -13.55 2.27 -4.96
C ARG A 37 -14.64 3.28 -5.29
N SER A 38 -15.23 3.93 -4.29
CA SER A 38 -16.28 4.94 -4.49
C SER A 38 -15.74 6.19 -5.18
N THR A 39 -14.49 6.58 -4.91
CA THR A 39 -13.88 7.79 -5.49
C THR A 39 -13.30 7.54 -6.88
N MET A 40 -12.66 6.36 -7.11
CA MET A 40 -11.95 6.05 -8.35
C MET A 40 -12.82 5.35 -9.41
N GLY A 41 -14.01 4.89 -9.04
CA GLY A 41 -14.81 3.97 -9.86
C GLY A 41 -14.33 2.52 -9.72
N GLY A 42 -15.04 1.60 -10.35
CA GLY A 42 -14.79 0.17 -10.23
C GLY A 42 -13.62 -0.37 -11.08
N ASP A 43 -13.04 0.46 -11.94
CA ASP A 43 -12.12 0.01 -12.98
C ASP A 43 -10.70 -0.28 -12.47
N ILE A 44 -10.32 0.28 -11.32
CA ILE A 44 -9.00 0.13 -10.75
C ILE A 44 -9.06 -0.23 -9.27
N THR A 45 -8.09 -1.03 -8.81
CA THR A 45 -7.91 -1.35 -7.38
C THR A 45 -6.72 -0.60 -6.78
N PRO A 46 -6.65 -0.44 -5.43
CA PRO A 46 -5.49 0.17 -4.77
C PRO A 46 -4.16 -0.47 -5.16
N VAL A 47 -4.14 -1.80 -5.31
CA VAL A 47 -2.94 -2.54 -5.72
C VAL A 47 -2.54 -2.23 -7.16
N GLN A 48 -3.51 -2.17 -8.07
CA GLN A 48 -3.26 -1.79 -9.47
C GLN A 48 -2.72 -0.36 -9.56
N TYR A 49 -3.29 0.57 -8.79
CA TYR A 49 -2.78 1.94 -8.69
C TYR A 49 -1.33 1.98 -8.19
N ALA A 50 -1.00 1.22 -7.13
CA ALA A 50 0.37 1.16 -6.61
C ALA A 50 1.37 0.65 -7.66
N ILE A 51 0.99 -0.36 -8.45
CA ILE A 51 1.81 -0.87 -9.56
C ILE A 51 2.02 0.21 -10.63
N LEU A 52 0.95 0.89 -11.07
CA LEU A 52 1.07 1.96 -12.07
C LEU A 52 1.96 3.10 -11.57
N LYS A 53 1.82 3.51 -10.30
CA LYS A 53 2.70 4.53 -9.68
C LYS A 53 4.15 4.08 -9.62
N CYS A 54 4.40 2.82 -9.30
CA CYS A 54 5.76 2.26 -9.30
C CYS A 54 6.36 2.28 -10.71
N LEU A 55 5.60 1.89 -11.74
CA LEU A 55 6.04 1.89 -13.14
C LEU A 55 6.24 3.30 -13.70
N GLN A 56 5.45 4.28 -13.25
CA GLN A 56 5.68 5.70 -13.58
C GLN A 56 7.02 6.20 -13.06
N ALA A 57 7.35 5.84 -11.81
CA ALA A 57 8.60 6.25 -11.18
C ALA A 57 9.81 5.48 -11.70
N ARG A 58 9.62 4.25 -12.18
CA ARG A 58 10.67 3.32 -12.59
C ARG A 58 10.28 2.49 -13.81
N PRO A 59 10.29 3.09 -15.00
CA PRO A 59 10.05 2.34 -16.24
C PRO A 59 11.09 1.24 -16.44
N GLY A 60 10.65 0.07 -16.88
CA GLY A 60 11.53 -1.06 -17.14
C GLY A 60 11.93 -1.88 -15.93
N ILE A 61 11.27 -1.70 -14.79
CA ILE A 61 11.48 -2.52 -13.59
C ILE A 61 11.11 -3.98 -13.88
N ASP A 62 11.88 -4.91 -13.34
CA ASP A 62 11.54 -6.33 -13.41
C ASP A 62 10.42 -6.71 -12.43
N GLN A 63 9.77 -7.84 -12.70
CA GLN A 63 8.59 -8.26 -11.94
C GLN A 63 8.88 -8.58 -10.48
N VAL A 64 10.08 -9.10 -10.15
CA VAL A 64 10.45 -9.45 -8.77
C VAL A 64 10.68 -8.17 -7.96
N THR A 65 11.42 -7.23 -8.53
CA THR A 65 11.67 -5.93 -7.92
C THR A 65 10.37 -5.14 -7.77
N LEU A 66 9.48 -5.15 -8.79
CA LEU A 66 8.16 -4.55 -8.69
C LEU A 66 7.36 -5.11 -7.51
N ALA A 67 7.31 -6.44 -7.36
CA ALA A 67 6.59 -7.09 -6.26
C ALA A 67 7.08 -6.60 -4.89
N GLN A 68 8.39 -6.47 -4.72
CA GLN A 68 9.00 -5.96 -3.49
C GLN A 68 8.68 -4.48 -3.22
N GLU A 69 8.66 -3.65 -4.27
CA GLU A 69 8.37 -2.22 -4.15
C GLU A 69 6.89 -1.89 -3.91
N VAL A 70 5.99 -2.80 -4.24
CA VAL A 70 4.57 -2.64 -3.96
C VAL A 70 4.06 -3.53 -2.81
N ALA A 71 4.99 -4.16 -2.08
CA ALA A 71 4.71 -5.05 -0.95
C ALA A 71 3.71 -6.18 -1.32
N LEU A 72 3.92 -6.82 -2.46
CA LEU A 72 3.17 -7.98 -2.93
C LEU A 72 4.06 -9.22 -2.99
N ASP A 73 3.46 -10.39 -2.79
CA ASP A 73 4.10 -11.63 -3.19
C ASP A 73 4.22 -11.71 -4.73
N THR A 74 5.21 -12.44 -5.20
CA THR A 74 5.53 -12.51 -6.64
C THR A 74 4.38 -13.04 -7.48
N SER A 75 3.58 -13.97 -6.96
CA SER A 75 2.44 -14.56 -7.67
C SER A 75 1.30 -13.55 -7.82
N SER A 76 0.97 -12.81 -6.75
CA SER A 76 -0.03 -11.74 -6.78
C SER A 76 0.39 -10.58 -7.70
N ALA A 77 1.67 -10.20 -7.68
CA ALA A 77 2.22 -9.19 -8.58
C ALA A 77 2.11 -9.65 -10.05
N ALA A 78 2.48 -10.92 -10.33
CA ALA A 78 2.37 -11.51 -11.67
C ALA A 78 0.93 -11.50 -12.20
N LEU A 79 -0.02 -11.97 -11.39
CA LEU A 79 -1.44 -12.02 -11.77
C LEU A 79 -2.01 -10.61 -11.99
N THR A 80 -1.64 -9.65 -11.14
CA THR A 80 -2.09 -8.26 -11.28
C THR A 80 -1.48 -7.62 -12.53
N ALA A 81 -0.20 -7.88 -12.83
CA ALA A 81 0.45 -7.42 -14.05
C ALA A 81 -0.23 -8.00 -15.32
N VAL A 82 -0.64 -9.27 -15.32
CA VAL A 82 -1.43 -9.85 -16.44
C VAL A 82 -2.73 -9.08 -16.64
N ARG A 83 -3.46 -8.79 -15.56
CA ARG A 83 -4.72 -8.02 -15.64
C ARG A 83 -4.51 -6.61 -16.17
N LEU A 84 -3.44 -5.94 -15.76
CA LEU A 84 -3.09 -4.60 -16.24
C LEU A 84 -2.68 -4.60 -17.71
N GLU A 85 -1.97 -5.63 -18.15
CA GLU A 85 -1.61 -5.84 -19.56
C GLU A 85 -2.84 -6.10 -20.43
N THR A 86 -3.77 -6.96 -19.97
CA THR A 86 -5.07 -7.19 -20.63
C THR A 86 -5.89 -5.91 -20.77
N LYS A 87 -5.79 -4.99 -19.80
CA LYS A 87 -6.42 -3.66 -19.88
C LYS A 87 -5.67 -2.69 -20.82
N GLY A 88 -4.52 -3.07 -21.34
CA GLY A 88 -3.69 -2.22 -22.16
C GLY A 88 -2.95 -1.12 -21.39
N TRP A 89 -2.90 -1.16 -20.06
CA TRP A 89 -2.29 -0.12 -19.23
C TRP A 89 -0.80 -0.31 -19.01
N ILE A 90 -0.31 -1.53 -19.15
CA ILE A 90 1.11 -1.85 -19.12
C ILE A 90 1.51 -2.73 -20.31
N ALA A 91 2.79 -2.71 -20.62
CA ALA A 91 3.41 -3.61 -21.59
C ALA A 91 4.56 -4.37 -20.95
N ARG A 92 4.73 -5.63 -21.34
CA ARG A 92 5.88 -6.45 -20.97
C ARG A 92 6.84 -6.55 -22.15
N GLN A 93 8.10 -6.26 -21.89
CA GLN A 93 9.17 -6.41 -22.89
C GLN A 93 10.23 -7.37 -22.35
N LEU A 94 10.82 -8.16 -23.25
CA LEU A 94 11.95 -9.01 -22.94
C LEU A 94 13.23 -8.16 -23.02
N ALA A 95 13.89 -7.98 -21.90
CA ALA A 95 15.23 -7.40 -21.84
C ALA A 95 16.30 -8.44 -22.18
N PRO A 96 17.55 -8.02 -22.48
CA PRO A 96 18.69 -8.91 -22.55
C PRO A 96 18.73 -9.84 -21.33
N LYS A 97 19.07 -11.12 -21.52
CA LYS A 97 19.02 -12.20 -20.51
C LYS A 97 17.62 -12.74 -20.17
N ARG A 98 16.62 -12.54 -21.05
CA ARG A 98 15.24 -13.04 -20.88
C ARG A 98 14.51 -12.52 -19.64
N GLN A 99 14.94 -11.40 -19.06
CA GLN A 99 14.26 -10.74 -17.96
C GLN A 99 13.03 -9.99 -18.49
N ARG A 100 11.88 -10.20 -17.88
CA ARG A 100 10.66 -9.48 -18.25
C ARG A 100 10.63 -8.13 -17.55
N CYS A 101 10.71 -7.06 -18.33
CA CYS A 101 10.60 -5.68 -17.87
C CYS A 101 9.20 -5.13 -18.14
N LEU A 102 8.71 -4.30 -17.23
CA LEU A 102 7.37 -3.77 -17.21
C LEU A 102 7.41 -2.25 -17.46
N PHE A 103 6.50 -1.78 -18.30
CA PHE A 103 6.41 -0.38 -18.69
C PHE A 103 4.96 0.08 -18.66
N LEU A 104 4.70 1.35 -18.32
CA LEU A 104 3.41 1.97 -18.63
C LEU A 104 3.26 2.15 -20.13
N THR A 105 2.03 1.93 -20.62
CA THR A 105 1.63 2.38 -21.96
C THR A 105 1.14 3.82 -21.89
N ALA A 106 0.91 4.46 -23.04
CA ALA A 106 0.25 5.76 -23.10
C ALA A 106 -1.13 5.72 -22.41
N GLN A 107 -1.93 4.69 -22.70
CA GLN A 107 -3.24 4.49 -22.05
C GLN A 107 -3.13 4.31 -20.53
N GLY A 108 -2.11 3.60 -20.04
CA GLY A 108 -1.86 3.44 -18.61
C GLY A 108 -1.44 4.76 -17.94
N SER A 109 -0.67 5.58 -18.64
CA SER A 109 -0.28 6.92 -18.18
C SER A 109 -1.49 7.86 -18.08
N ASP A 110 -2.36 7.87 -19.11
CA ASP A 110 -3.58 8.67 -19.11
C ASP A 110 -4.52 8.27 -17.98
N MET A 111 -4.71 6.96 -17.78
CA MET A 111 -5.51 6.43 -16.67
C MET A 111 -4.92 6.88 -15.32
N LEU A 112 -3.61 6.79 -15.14
CA LEU A 112 -2.95 7.20 -13.91
C LEU A 112 -3.12 8.70 -13.62
N GLN A 113 -3.04 9.55 -14.64
CA GLN A 113 -3.30 10.98 -14.49
C GLN A 113 -4.74 11.27 -14.03
N GLN A 114 -5.73 10.57 -14.59
CA GLN A 114 -7.13 10.72 -14.17
C GLN A 114 -7.33 10.31 -12.71
N ILE A 115 -6.63 9.27 -12.26
CA ILE A 115 -6.69 8.82 -10.86
C ILE A 115 -5.99 9.80 -9.94
N ASP A 116 -4.82 10.30 -10.31
CA ASP A 116 -4.06 11.26 -9.51
C ASP A 116 -4.88 12.55 -9.24
N LEU A 117 -5.69 13.01 -10.19
CA LEU A 117 -6.61 14.13 -9.99
C LEU A 117 -7.66 13.88 -8.90
N ARG A 118 -8.11 12.61 -8.74
CA ARG A 118 -9.11 12.22 -7.74
C ARG A 118 -8.48 11.85 -6.39
N MET A 119 -7.17 11.63 -6.36
CA MET A 119 -6.47 11.14 -5.16
C MET A 119 -6.56 12.14 -3.98
N HIS A 120 -6.54 13.44 -4.26
CA HIS A 120 -6.72 14.46 -3.20
C HIS A 120 -8.12 14.37 -2.56
N ALA A 121 -9.16 14.18 -3.36
CA ALA A 121 -10.52 14.00 -2.83
C ALA A 121 -10.60 12.73 -1.98
N MET A 122 -10.02 11.63 -2.44
CA MET A 122 -9.95 10.37 -1.69
C MET A 122 -9.24 10.53 -0.35
N GLN A 123 -8.08 11.18 -0.33
CA GLN A 123 -7.33 11.44 0.91
C GLN A 123 -8.12 12.32 1.87
N LYS A 124 -8.79 13.37 1.35
CA LYS A 124 -9.67 14.21 2.14
C LYS A 124 -10.78 13.37 2.79
N THR A 125 -11.52 12.60 2.01
CA THR A 125 -12.63 11.76 2.53
C THR A 125 -12.18 10.78 3.61
N LEU A 126 -10.93 10.31 3.57
CA LEU A 126 -10.40 9.41 4.61
C LEU A 126 -10.06 10.12 5.92
N LEU A 127 -9.77 11.42 5.89
CA LEU A 127 -9.16 12.13 7.02
C LEU A 127 -9.88 13.42 7.41
N ASP A 128 -10.99 13.81 6.77
CA ASP A 128 -11.67 15.10 7.00
C ASP A 128 -12.30 15.24 8.39
N GLU A 129 -12.63 14.13 9.03
CA GLU A 129 -13.12 14.12 10.43
C GLU A 129 -12.00 14.33 11.47
N PHE A 130 -10.73 14.24 11.06
CA PHE A 130 -9.58 14.45 11.93
C PHE A 130 -9.14 15.92 11.90
N SER A 131 -8.74 16.44 13.07
CA SER A 131 -8.04 17.72 13.11
C SER A 131 -6.73 17.65 12.31
N PRO A 132 -6.17 18.80 11.82
CA PRO A 132 -4.88 18.78 11.13
C PRO A 132 -3.73 18.19 11.95
N HIS A 133 -3.80 18.27 13.30
CA HIS A 133 -2.85 17.63 14.21
C HIS A 133 -3.00 16.10 14.15
N ASP A 134 -4.22 15.60 14.32
CA ASP A 134 -4.50 14.16 14.34
C ASP A 134 -4.22 13.48 13.01
N GLN A 135 -4.48 14.16 11.88
CA GLN A 135 -4.11 13.68 10.55
C GLN A 135 -2.59 13.42 10.45
N ARG A 136 -1.77 14.38 10.91
CA ARG A 136 -0.31 14.23 10.90
C ARG A 136 0.15 13.11 11.84
N GLU A 137 -0.44 13.04 13.03
CA GLU A 137 -0.09 12.01 14.02
C GLU A 137 -0.51 10.60 13.52
N PHE A 138 -1.70 10.46 12.98
CA PHE A 138 -2.16 9.21 12.39
C PHE A 138 -1.22 8.71 11.28
N LEU A 139 -0.84 9.58 10.34
CA LEU A 139 0.10 9.23 9.29
C LEU A 139 1.50 8.92 9.82
N ARG A 140 1.95 9.63 10.85
CA ARG A 140 3.24 9.38 11.52
C ARG A 140 3.25 7.99 12.17
N LEU A 141 2.21 7.66 12.93
CA LEU A 141 2.08 6.37 13.61
C LEU A 141 1.93 5.22 12.61
N LEU A 142 1.15 5.41 11.55
CA LEU A 142 0.96 4.40 10.52
C LEU A 142 2.27 4.11 9.77
N ARG A 143 3.05 5.14 9.42
CA ARG A 143 4.39 4.97 8.83
C ARG A 143 5.33 4.26 9.80
N HIS A 144 5.33 4.65 11.08
CA HIS A 144 6.16 4.02 12.11
C HIS A 144 5.81 2.53 12.24
N PHE A 145 4.53 2.19 12.35
CA PHE A 145 4.06 0.81 12.42
C PHE A 145 4.51 -0.01 11.20
N THR A 146 4.24 0.50 9.99
CA THR A 146 4.54 -0.23 8.75
C THR A 146 6.04 -0.39 8.53
N SER A 147 6.87 0.58 8.96
CA SER A 147 8.33 0.46 8.84
C SER A 147 8.94 -0.51 9.87
N THR A 148 8.52 -0.41 11.14
CA THR A 148 9.08 -1.26 12.21
C THR A 148 8.63 -2.71 12.12
N LYS A 149 7.42 -2.97 11.60
CA LYS A 149 6.87 -4.32 11.45
C LYS A 149 7.03 -4.90 10.04
N ASN A 150 7.70 -4.19 9.15
CA ASN A 150 7.85 -4.59 7.76
C ASN A 150 8.40 -6.01 7.57
N ALA A 151 9.40 -6.41 8.36
CA ALA A 151 10.01 -7.74 8.28
C ALA A 151 9.05 -8.89 8.64
N MET A 152 7.96 -8.60 9.36
CA MET A 152 6.93 -9.58 9.73
C MET A 152 5.90 -9.79 8.62
N SER A 153 5.93 -8.96 7.56
CA SER A 153 5.04 -9.10 6.41
C SER A 153 5.40 -10.35 5.60
N ARG A 154 4.39 -11.03 5.04
CA ARG A 154 4.59 -12.10 4.05
C ARG A 154 5.25 -11.59 2.76
N ALA A 155 5.08 -10.30 2.45
CA ALA A 155 5.68 -9.60 1.33
C ALA A 155 6.28 -8.28 1.85
N PRO A 156 7.47 -8.29 2.44
CA PRO A 156 8.10 -7.09 2.97
C PRO A 156 8.32 -6.03 1.88
N TYR A 157 7.94 -4.80 2.18
CA TYR A 157 8.24 -3.65 1.32
C TYR A 157 9.75 -3.41 1.27
N ARG A 158 10.30 -3.37 0.08
CA ARG A 158 11.74 -3.14 -0.16
C ARG A 158 11.90 -2.09 -1.25
N PRO A 159 11.80 -0.79 -0.91
CA PRO A 159 12.09 0.24 -1.89
C PRO A 159 13.57 0.18 -2.25
N GLN A 160 13.88 0.10 -3.53
CA GLN A 160 15.24 0.38 -3.94
C GLN A 160 15.47 1.89 -3.87
N ALA A 161 16.67 2.30 -3.43
CA ALA A 161 17.05 3.70 -3.43
C ALA A 161 16.77 4.29 -4.82
N ARG A 162 15.99 5.38 -4.88
CA ARG A 162 15.87 6.17 -6.10
C ARG A 162 17.27 6.44 -6.57
N ALA A 163 17.59 6.08 -7.82
CA ALA A 163 18.81 6.55 -8.43
C ALA A 163 18.78 8.07 -8.33
N GLN A 164 19.53 8.61 -7.38
CA GLN A 164 19.67 10.05 -7.23
C GLN A 164 20.17 10.55 -8.57
N GLU A 165 19.48 11.52 -9.10
CA GLU A 165 19.88 12.39 -10.19
C GLU A 165 21.40 12.56 -10.17
N ARG A 166 22.07 11.86 -11.07
CA ARG A 166 23.42 12.25 -11.47
C ARG A 166 23.23 13.28 -12.58
N ALA A 167 23.19 14.54 -12.14
CA ALA A 167 23.42 15.67 -12.99
C ALA A 167 24.81 15.58 -13.61
#